data_d6039cbca16bd4d07f7dc7be5f23bc1e
#
_entry.id   d6039cbca16bd4d07f7dc7be5f23bc1e
#
_cell.length_a   1.000
_cell.length_b   1.000
_cell.length_c   1.000
_cell.angle_alpha   90.00
_cell.angle_beta   90.00
_cell.angle_gamma   90.00
#
_symmetry.space_group_name_H-M   'P 1'
#
loop_
_entity.id
_entity.type
_entity.pdbx_description
1 polymer ?
#
loop_
_entity_poly.entity_id
_entity_poly.type
_entity_poly.pdbx_seq_one_letter_code
_entity_poly.pdbx_strand_id
1 'polypeptide(L)'
;MKRAAAVLLTLALMLSLTACMSRGSMQLKRADRYFDDLRGAFKMSDVTNSTRLIGKRENNGKDWFTGSYTAQCENETGRDTVFGGASARDKLIKVKAYIKTESGSAVIRLRMDGKVLEYTPDTDGRFEREFNFQNGGDYIMIDFDRFTGTVQMTAEYV
;
A
#
# COMPACT_ATOMS: atom_id res chain seq x y z
N MET A 1 34.55 44.93 35.12
CA MET A 1 34.10 43.56 35.42
C MET A 1 32.63 43.33 35.10
N LYS A 2 31.68 44.18 35.40
CA LYS A 2 30.25 43.98 35.12
C LYS A 2 29.88 43.87 33.60
N ARG A 3 30.59 44.56 32.70
CA ARG A 3 30.36 44.54 31.26
C ARG A 3 30.86 43.24 30.61
N ALA A 4 31.93 42.65 31.10
CA ALA A 4 32.44 41.37 30.56
C ALA A 4 31.54 40.18 30.94
N ALA A 5 30.94 40.19 32.12
CA ALA A 5 30.01 39.19 32.57
C ALA A 5 28.69 39.19 31.72
N ALA A 6 28.21 40.36 31.36
CA ALA A 6 27.00 40.49 30.50
C ALA A 6 27.23 39.96 29.08
N VAL A 7 28.41 40.20 28.49
CA VAL A 7 28.77 39.70 27.16
C VAL A 7 28.90 38.17 27.15
N LEU A 8 29.48 37.59 28.18
CA LEU A 8 29.60 36.13 28.33
C LEU A 8 28.25 35.46 28.51
N LEU A 9 27.32 36.09 29.24
CA LEU A 9 25.96 35.55 29.44
C LEU A 9 25.16 35.54 28.16
N THR A 10 25.24 36.62 27.35
CA THR A 10 24.57 36.68 26.05
C THR A 10 25.13 35.69 25.05
N LEU A 11 26.45 35.48 25.05
CA LEU A 11 27.09 34.49 24.17
C LEU A 11 26.69 33.05 24.54
N ALA A 12 26.59 32.76 25.84
CA ALA A 12 26.13 31.46 26.32
C ALA A 12 24.64 31.19 25.94
N LEU A 13 23.82 32.24 26.02
CA LEU A 13 22.40 32.13 25.64
C LEU A 13 22.22 31.90 24.12
N MET A 14 23.02 32.57 23.29
CA MET A 14 23.01 32.37 21.83
C MET A 14 23.49 30.97 21.44
N LEU A 15 24.51 30.43 22.13
CA LEU A 15 24.99 29.06 21.88
C LEU A 15 24.00 28.00 22.32
N SER A 16 23.22 28.23 23.40
CA SER A 16 22.15 27.28 23.80
C SER A 16 20.97 27.26 22.86
N LEU A 17 20.59 28.40 22.26
CA LEU A 17 19.51 28.49 21.27
C LEU A 17 19.89 27.80 19.96
N THR A 18 21.14 27.93 19.50
CA THR A 18 21.57 27.23 18.27
C THR A 18 21.69 25.73 18.47
N ALA A 19 22.06 25.25 19.68
CA ALA A 19 22.07 23.82 19.98
C ALA A 19 20.65 23.20 20.02
N CYS A 20 19.64 23.94 20.50
CA CYS A 20 18.25 23.51 20.45
C CYS A 20 17.69 23.48 19.02
N MET A 21 18.04 24.46 18.19
CA MET A 21 17.60 24.48 16.79
C MET A 21 18.21 23.33 15.99
N SER A 22 19.47 22.97 16.19
CA SER A 22 20.11 21.87 15.47
C SER A 22 19.55 20.50 15.86
N ARG A 23 19.16 20.30 17.13
CA ARG A 23 18.49 19.07 17.56
C ARG A 23 17.06 18.98 17.06
N GLY A 24 16.32 20.08 16.99
CA GLY A 24 14.97 20.12 16.43
C GLY A 24 14.96 19.79 14.94
N SER A 25 15.92 20.32 14.18
CA SER A 25 16.00 20.05 12.73
C SER A 25 16.38 18.59 12.41
N MET A 26 17.13 17.92 13.29
CA MET A 26 17.49 16.52 13.13
C MET A 26 16.34 15.57 13.48
N GLN A 27 15.52 15.94 14.46
CA GLN A 27 14.29 15.23 14.81
C GLN A 27 13.21 15.39 13.74
N LEU A 28 13.05 16.61 13.20
CA LEU A 28 12.14 16.87 12.09
C LEU A 28 12.54 16.10 10.83
N LYS A 29 13.81 16.08 10.43
CA LYS A 29 14.32 15.28 9.30
C LYS A 29 14.19 13.76 9.52
N ARG A 30 14.17 13.28 10.75
CA ARG A 30 13.84 11.88 11.05
C ARG A 30 12.36 11.60 10.96
N ALA A 31 11.52 12.53 11.43
CA ALA A 31 10.08 12.44 11.29
C ALA A 31 9.69 12.51 9.81
N ASP A 32 10.24 13.44 9.04
CA ASP A 32 9.99 13.55 7.60
C ASP A 32 10.39 12.27 6.85
N ARG A 33 11.57 11.69 7.13
CA ARG A 33 11.96 10.39 6.56
C ARG A 33 11.04 9.25 6.99
N TYR A 34 10.62 9.23 8.25
CA TYR A 34 9.67 8.24 8.74
C TYR A 34 8.29 8.42 8.10
N PHE A 35 7.86 9.66 7.87
CA PHE A 35 6.64 9.95 7.13
C PHE A 35 6.79 9.72 5.62
N ASP A 36 7.97 9.92 5.04
CA ASP A 36 8.25 9.59 3.64
C ASP A 36 8.41 8.08 3.44
N ASP A 37 9.01 7.36 4.39
CA ASP A 37 9.02 5.89 4.43
C ASP A 37 7.64 5.33 4.72
N LEU A 38 6.83 5.99 5.56
CA LEU A 38 5.43 5.68 5.75
C LEU A 38 4.59 6.05 4.51
N ARG A 39 4.86 7.16 3.85
CA ARG A 39 4.25 7.50 2.55
C ARG A 39 4.73 6.59 1.43
N GLY A 40 5.96 6.12 1.47
CA GLY A 40 6.50 5.12 0.55
C GLY A 40 5.97 3.72 0.84
N ALA A 41 5.82 3.35 2.11
CA ALA A 41 5.17 2.12 2.56
C ALA A 41 3.64 2.21 2.46
N PHE A 42 3.08 3.39 2.71
CA PHE A 42 1.74 3.81 2.39
C PHE A 42 1.87 4.86 1.28
N LYS A 43 2.16 4.48 0.07
CA LYS A 43 1.61 5.24 -1.03
C LYS A 43 0.10 5.15 -0.82
N MET A 44 -0.44 6.07 -0.04
CA MET A 44 -1.88 6.16 0.23
C MET A 44 -2.68 6.41 -1.06
N SER A 45 -2.00 6.79 -2.15
CA SER A 45 -2.53 6.70 -3.51
C SER A 45 -2.68 5.27 -4.00
N ASP A 46 -2.03 4.30 -3.35
CA ASP A 46 -2.04 2.90 -3.76
C ASP A 46 -3.01 2.04 -2.96
N VAL A 47 -3.45 2.51 -1.81
CA VAL A 47 -4.66 2.05 -1.15
C VAL A 47 -5.72 3.02 -1.63
N THR A 48 -6.42 2.68 -2.70
CA THR A 48 -7.60 3.42 -3.05
C THR A 48 -8.44 3.50 -1.79
N ASN A 49 -8.55 4.70 -1.25
CA ASN A 49 -9.51 5.06 -0.22
C ASN A 49 -10.89 5.00 -0.87
N SER A 50 -11.10 3.98 -1.68
CA SER A 50 -12.27 3.84 -2.48
C SER A 50 -13.26 2.99 -1.71
N THR A 51 -14.09 3.71 -1.02
CA THR A 51 -15.49 3.33 -0.94
C THR A 51 -16.06 3.01 -2.36
N ARG A 52 -15.25 3.14 -3.42
CA ARG A 52 -15.61 2.97 -4.82
C ARG A 52 -14.54 2.17 -5.54
N LEU A 53 -14.69 0.86 -5.52
CA LEU A 53 -13.96 -0.03 -6.41
C LEU A 53 -14.43 0.21 -7.86
N ILE A 54 -13.53 0.02 -8.82
CA ILE A 54 -13.87 -0.06 -10.26
C ILE A 54 -14.79 -1.26 -10.48
N GLY A 55 -14.44 -2.38 -9.84
CA GLY A 55 -15.28 -3.58 -9.84
C GLY A 55 -16.15 -3.73 -8.59
N LYS A 56 -16.80 -4.86 -8.50
CA LYS A 56 -17.66 -5.26 -7.39
C LYS A 56 -17.02 -6.40 -6.63
N ARG A 57 -16.88 -6.23 -5.32
CA ARG A 57 -16.42 -7.26 -4.41
C ARG A 57 -17.60 -7.82 -3.60
N GLU A 58 -17.62 -9.15 -3.44
CA GLU A 58 -18.53 -9.86 -2.56
C GLU A 58 -17.71 -10.68 -1.57
N ASN A 59 -17.88 -10.41 -0.28
CA ASN A 59 -17.21 -11.12 0.79
C ASN A 59 -17.98 -12.40 1.13
N ASN A 60 -17.26 -13.46 1.49
CA ASN A 60 -17.88 -14.70 1.97
C ASN A 60 -18.43 -14.61 3.42
N GLY A 61 -18.58 -13.38 3.94
CA GLY A 61 -19.16 -13.11 5.27
C GLY A 61 -18.23 -13.38 6.45
N LYS A 62 -16.99 -13.82 6.22
CA LYS A 62 -16.02 -14.14 7.26
C LYS A 62 -15.03 -13.03 7.55
N ASP A 63 -14.45 -12.46 6.52
CA ASP A 63 -13.42 -11.42 6.63
C ASP A 63 -13.17 -10.71 5.29
N TRP A 64 -12.15 -9.85 5.24
CA TRP A 64 -11.75 -9.12 4.03
C TRP A 64 -10.72 -9.87 3.16
N PHE A 65 -10.29 -11.06 3.56
CA PHE A 65 -9.26 -11.84 2.86
C PHE A 65 -9.83 -12.79 1.83
N THR A 66 -11.09 -13.16 1.98
CA THR A 66 -11.74 -14.16 1.12
C THR A 66 -13.03 -13.61 0.50
N GLY A 67 -13.35 -14.12 -0.69
CA GLY A 67 -14.53 -13.69 -1.43
C GLY A 67 -14.35 -13.76 -2.93
N SER A 68 -15.21 -13.03 -3.63
CA SER A 68 -15.14 -12.86 -5.08
C SER A 68 -15.08 -11.40 -5.48
N TYR A 69 -14.51 -11.14 -6.64
CA TYR A 69 -14.42 -9.84 -7.26
C TYR A 69 -14.68 -9.97 -8.75
N THR A 70 -15.47 -9.04 -9.27
CA THR A 70 -15.76 -8.95 -10.71
C THR A 70 -15.65 -7.51 -11.17
N ALA A 71 -15.04 -7.28 -12.32
CA ALA A 71 -15.01 -5.98 -12.98
C ALA A 71 -15.31 -6.13 -14.46
N GLN A 72 -16.08 -5.18 -14.99
CA GLN A 72 -16.23 -4.95 -16.41
C GLN A 72 -15.75 -3.54 -16.68
N CYS A 73 -14.70 -3.42 -17.46
CA CYS A 73 -13.95 -2.20 -17.65
C CYS A 73 -14.05 -1.71 -19.10
N GLU A 74 -14.12 -0.39 -19.26
CA GLU A 74 -14.07 0.31 -20.53
C GLU A 74 -13.08 1.46 -20.40
N ASN A 75 -11.83 1.25 -20.87
CA ASN A 75 -10.72 2.20 -20.79
C ASN A 75 -10.41 2.67 -19.34
N GLU A 76 -10.51 1.76 -18.39
CA GLU A 76 -10.29 2.07 -16.98
C GLU A 76 -8.80 2.17 -16.64
N THR A 77 -8.49 3.13 -15.78
CA THR A 77 -7.16 3.30 -15.21
C THR A 77 -7.29 3.53 -13.70
N GLY A 78 -6.59 2.72 -12.91
CA GLY A 78 -6.63 2.82 -11.46
C GLY A 78 -6.25 1.51 -10.78
N ARG A 79 -6.51 1.44 -9.49
CA ARG A 79 -6.21 0.27 -8.66
C ARG A 79 -7.37 -0.05 -7.75
N ASP A 80 -7.76 -1.30 -7.73
CA ASP A 80 -8.64 -1.85 -6.72
C ASP A 80 -7.87 -2.67 -5.70
N THR A 81 -8.05 -2.36 -4.42
CA THR A 81 -7.63 -3.24 -3.33
C THR A 81 -8.75 -4.24 -3.08
N VAL A 82 -8.56 -5.44 -3.59
CA VAL A 82 -9.64 -6.43 -3.67
C VAL A 82 -9.79 -7.20 -2.36
N PHE A 83 -8.70 -7.79 -1.88
CA PHE A 83 -8.70 -8.59 -0.65
C PHE A 83 -7.54 -8.17 0.24
N GLY A 84 -7.67 -8.39 1.56
CA GLY A 84 -6.59 -8.17 2.49
C GLY A 84 -6.98 -7.30 3.69
N GLY A 85 -6.03 -7.09 4.59
CA GLY A 85 -6.25 -6.29 5.80
C GLY A 85 -5.11 -6.41 6.80
N ALA A 86 -5.28 -5.77 7.96
CA ALA A 86 -4.25 -5.68 8.99
C ALA A 86 -4.12 -6.95 9.87
N SER A 87 -5.05 -7.90 9.79
CA SER A 87 -5.22 -8.93 10.83
C SER A 87 -5.02 -10.38 10.37
N ALA A 88 -4.66 -10.65 9.11
CA ALA A 88 -4.33 -12.02 8.73
C ALA A 88 -2.93 -12.38 9.24
N ARG A 89 -2.88 -13.39 10.08
CA ARG A 89 -1.62 -14.03 10.49
C ARG A 89 -1.74 -15.52 10.20
N ASP A 90 -0.67 -16.07 9.62
CA ASP A 90 -0.54 -17.49 9.33
C ASP A 90 -1.75 -18.07 8.56
N LYS A 91 -2.14 -17.36 7.49
CA LYS A 91 -3.23 -17.79 6.62
C LYS A 91 -2.71 -18.13 5.23
N LEU A 92 -2.96 -19.36 4.81
CA LEU A 92 -2.71 -19.78 3.44
C LEU A 92 -3.96 -19.42 2.61
N ILE A 93 -3.77 -18.58 1.61
CA ILE A 93 -4.85 -18.08 0.75
C ILE A 93 -4.54 -18.46 -0.69
N LYS A 94 -5.48 -19.13 -1.32
CA LYS A 94 -5.46 -19.43 -2.74
C LYS A 94 -6.19 -18.33 -3.49
N VAL A 95 -5.50 -17.70 -4.44
CA VAL A 95 -6.05 -16.68 -5.33
C VAL A 95 -6.16 -17.26 -6.72
N LYS A 96 -7.34 -17.15 -7.30
CA LYS A 96 -7.61 -17.45 -8.70
C LYS A 96 -8.11 -16.21 -9.39
N ALA A 97 -7.66 -15.97 -10.61
CA ALA A 97 -8.20 -14.91 -11.44
C ALA A 97 -8.34 -15.36 -12.90
N TYR A 98 -9.30 -14.75 -13.57
CA TYR A 98 -9.46 -14.82 -15.01
C TYR A 98 -9.62 -13.40 -15.54
N ILE A 99 -8.70 -12.99 -16.42
CA ILE A 99 -8.64 -11.65 -16.99
C ILE A 99 -8.74 -11.78 -18.49
N LYS A 100 -9.90 -11.35 -19.03
CA LYS A 100 -10.09 -11.26 -20.47
C LYS A 100 -9.79 -9.84 -20.91
N THR A 101 -8.66 -9.64 -21.58
CA THR A 101 -8.19 -8.34 -22.06
C THR A 101 -8.63 -8.14 -23.51
N GLU A 102 -9.28 -7.01 -23.80
CA GLU A 102 -9.57 -6.52 -25.14
C GLU A 102 -8.56 -5.44 -25.55
N SER A 103 -8.21 -4.53 -24.63
CA SER A 103 -7.14 -3.55 -24.80
C SER A 103 -6.60 -3.09 -23.45
N GLY A 104 -5.42 -2.44 -23.47
CA GLY A 104 -4.72 -2.00 -22.24
C GLY A 104 -4.13 -3.17 -21.46
N SER A 105 -4.00 -3.01 -20.15
CA SER A 105 -3.48 -4.06 -19.29
C SER A 105 -4.14 -4.09 -17.91
N ALA A 106 -4.22 -5.30 -17.32
CA ALA A 106 -4.58 -5.49 -15.92
C ALA A 106 -3.54 -6.42 -15.27
N VAL A 107 -3.00 -6.00 -14.13
CA VAL A 107 -1.92 -6.70 -13.42
C VAL A 107 -2.36 -7.00 -12.00
N ILE A 108 -2.20 -8.25 -11.57
CA ILE A 108 -2.44 -8.65 -10.18
C ILE A 108 -1.24 -8.22 -9.36
N ARG A 109 -1.50 -7.47 -8.31
CA ARG A 109 -0.47 -6.97 -7.41
C ARG A 109 -0.70 -7.49 -6.01
N LEU A 110 0.33 -8.06 -5.43
CA LEU A 110 0.33 -8.54 -4.05
C LEU A 110 1.26 -7.70 -3.21
N ARG A 111 0.74 -7.12 -2.15
CA ARG A 111 1.56 -6.56 -1.08
C ARG A 111 1.64 -7.57 0.06
N MET A 112 2.86 -7.99 0.40
CA MET A 112 3.13 -8.96 1.46
C MET A 112 4.48 -8.63 2.11
N ASP A 113 4.55 -8.60 3.44
CA ASP A 113 5.77 -8.28 4.20
C ASP A 113 6.43 -6.96 3.78
N GLY A 114 5.63 -5.94 3.47
CA GLY A 114 6.12 -4.65 2.99
C GLY A 114 6.70 -4.66 1.57
N LYS A 115 6.69 -5.80 0.89
CA LYS A 115 7.10 -5.94 -0.51
C LYS A 115 5.89 -5.95 -1.43
N VAL A 116 6.08 -5.46 -2.64
CA VAL A 116 5.07 -5.53 -3.70
C VAL A 116 5.57 -6.46 -4.78
N LEU A 117 4.76 -7.46 -5.10
CA LEU A 117 4.98 -8.42 -6.16
C LEU A 117 3.90 -8.23 -7.22
N GLU A 118 4.29 -8.32 -8.49
CA GLU A 118 3.38 -8.18 -9.63
C GLU A 118 3.30 -9.50 -10.38
N TYR A 119 2.10 -9.84 -10.79
CA TYR A 119 1.81 -11.06 -11.53
C TYR A 119 0.95 -10.75 -12.74
N THR A 120 1.43 -11.19 -13.88
CA THR A 120 0.65 -11.19 -15.12
C THR A 120 -0.02 -12.54 -15.28
N PRO A 121 -1.30 -12.60 -15.65
CA PRO A 121 -1.94 -13.84 -16.04
C PRO A 121 -1.19 -14.54 -17.18
N ASP A 122 -1.45 -15.82 -17.36
CA ASP A 122 -0.97 -16.58 -18.51
C ASP A 122 -1.62 -16.11 -19.83
N THR A 123 -1.24 -16.74 -20.94
CA THR A 123 -1.75 -16.41 -22.29
C THR A 123 -3.26 -16.61 -22.43
N ASP A 124 -3.85 -17.46 -21.60
CA ASP A 124 -5.29 -17.71 -21.56
C ASP A 124 -6.02 -16.76 -20.60
N GLY A 125 -5.30 -15.81 -19.98
CA GLY A 125 -5.83 -14.86 -19.00
C GLY A 125 -6.03 -15.46 -17.62
N ARG A 126 -5.45 -16.61 -17.33
CA ARG A 126 -5.64 -17.33 -16.06
C ARG A 126 -4.48 -17.06 -15.11
N PHE A 127 -4.82 -17.02 -13.85
CA PHE A 127 -3.86 -16.93 -12.75
C PHE A 127 -4.36 -17.78 -11.59
N GLU A 128 -3.48 -18.59 -11.00
CA GLU A 128 -3.75 -19.33 -9.78
C GLU A 128 -2.48 -19.43 -8.95
N ARG A 129 -2.54 -18.99 -7.68
CA ARG A 129 -1.43 -19.11 -6.73
C ARG A 129 -1.91 -19.15 -5.30
N GLU A 130 -1.07 -19.76 -4.46
CA GLU A 130 -1.22 -19.78 -3.01
C GLU A 130 -0.19 -18.83 -2.37
N PHE A 131 -0.64 -18.08 -1.37
CA PHE A 131 0.15 -17.11 -0.63
C PHE A 131 0.00 -17.34 0.86
N ASN A 132 1.11 -17.38 1.58
CA ASN A 132 1.08 -17.48 3.02
C ASN A 132 1.21 -16.07 3.62
N PHE A 133 0.11 -15.55 4.12
CA PHE A 133 0.04 -14.27 4.80
C PHE A 133 0.46 -14.44 6.26
N GLN A 134 1.66 -13.98 6.60
CA GLN A 134 2.26 -14.16 7.93
C GLN A 134 2.14 -12.92 8.81
N ASN A 135 2.17 -11.74 8.19
CA ASN A 135 2.17 -10.47 8.90
C ASN A 135 0.95 -9.64 8.50
N GLY A 136 0.50 -8.75 9.38
CA GLY A 136 -0.59 -7.86 9.05
C GLY A 136 -0.20 -6.84 7.97
N GLY A 137 -1.18 -6.36 7.21
CA GLY A 137 -0.99 -5.37 6.14
C GLY A 137 -0.74 -5.98 4.77
N ASP A 138 -1.18 -7.23 4.57
CA ASP A 138 -1.11 -7.93 3.29
C ASP A 138 -2.37 -7.67 2.47
N TYR A 139 -2.18 -7.37 1.18
CA TYR A 139 -3.26 -6.98 0.28
C TYR A 139 -3.08 -7.61 -1.10
N ILE A 140 -4.20 -8.04 -1.68
CA ILE A 140 -4.31 -8.46 -3.07
C ILE A 140 -5.03 -7.34 -3.81
N MET A 141 -4.38 -6.82 -4.83
CA MET A 141 -4.83 -5.68 -5.61
C MET A 141 -4.85 -6.04 -7.09
N ILE A 142 -5.56 -5.25 -7.88
CA ILE A 142 -5.49 -5.27 -9.32
C ILE A 142 -5.28 -3.86 -9.83
N ASP A 143 -4.30 -3.69 -10.70
CA ASP A 143 -3.97 -2.44 -11.37
C ASP A 143 -4.49 -2.48 -12.80
N PHE A 144 -5.15 -1.41 -13.21
CA PHE A 144 -5.66 -1.21 -14.56
C PHE A 144 -4.90 -0.06 -15.23
N ASP A 145 -4.46 -0.26 -16.46
CA ASP A 145 -3.90 0.79 -17.33
C ASP A 145 -4.63 0.79 -18.66
N ARG A 146 -5.55 1.75 -18.81
CA ARG A 146 -6.43 1.88 -20.00
C ARG A 146 -7.06 0.56 -20.39
N PHE A 147 -7.43 -0.20 -19.38
CA PHE A 147 -7.93 -1.56 -19.53
C PHE A 147 -9.37 -1.56 -20.02
N THR A 148 -9.59 -2.28 -21.09
CA THR A 148 -10.93 -2.69 -21.56
C THR A 148 -11.00 -4.20 -21.53
N GLY A 149 -12.03 -4.74 -20.85
CA GLY A 149 -12.19 -6.18 -20.70
C GLY A 149 -12.91 -6.55 -19.42
N THR A 150 -12.76 -7.79 -19.00
CA THR A 150 -13.40 -8.32 -17.79
C THR A 150 -12.38 -8.96 -16.86
N VAL A 151 -12.63 -8.83 -15.56
CA VAL A 151 -11.87 -9.49 -14.51
C VAL A 151 -12.81 -10.27 -13.62
N GLN A 152 -12.44 -11.51 -13.33
CA GLN A 152 -13.03 -12.34 -12.29
C GLN A 152 -11.91 -12.80 -11.37
N MET A 153 -12.06 -12.62 -10.06
CA MET A 153 -11.06 -13.04 -9.08
C MET A 153 -11.76 -13.66 -7.88
N THR A 154 -11.14 -14.70 -7.31
CA THR A 154 -11.57 -15.30 -6.05
C THR A 154 -10.38 -15.47 -5.14
N ALA A 155 -10.63 -15.36 -3.85
CA ALA A 155 -9.68 -15.70 -2.80
C ALA A 155 -10.37 -16.60 -1.77
N GLU A 156 -9.72 -17.68 -1.39
CA GLU A 156 -10.24 -18.66 -0.45
C GLU A 156 -9.11 -19.17 0.48
N TYR A 157 -9.46 -19.57 1.69
CA TYR A 157 -8.52 -20.27 2.57
C TYR A 157 -8.30 -21.69 2.07
N VAL A 158 -7.04 -22.16 2.16
CA VAL A 158 -6.64 -23.52 1.84
C VAL A 158 -6.61 -24.36 3.09
#